data_00357b15ae5f0e61a50c7e5f52397392
#
_entry.id   00357b15ae5f0e61a50c7e5f52397392
#
_cell.length_a   1.000
_cell.length_b   1.000
_cell.length_c   1.000
_cell.angle_alpha   90.00
_cell.angle_beta   90.00
_cell.angle_gamma   90.00
#
_symmetry.space_group_name_H-M   'P 1'
#
loop_
_entity.id
_entity.type
_entity.pdbx_description
1 polymer ?
#
loop_
_entity_poly.entity_id
_entity_poly.type
_entity_poly.pdbx_seq_one_letter_code
_entity_poly.pdbx_strand_id
1 'polypeptide(L)'
;MRFPFIVLSILAIHLSSFAQTAKTIHQNAIVIDTHGDILFNQIKSGIDVGKLQPKGNFDLVRAKKGGLDVQFFSIWCDETGGYALANREIDSLYNLIKRYPKRISLVRNGVELENAVNQNKLAAMIGVEGGHMIENRLDYIDSLAKRGMAYLTLTWNNSTSWASSAAEETSGKVKPENAGLNDFGKQVVKRLNKLGVLVDLAHVGEKTFYDAIATTTKPLIVSHSCAYSLNPVPRNLKDDQIKAVAKNGGVICVNFYSGFLDSSYNSKQKAFLAKYEVELKSLTEKLDRSSAIDTLIAHHQADADAIRPPISMVIKHINYIAKLAGIDHVGLGADFDGAESFPLGMNSVADYPKITEELLKNGYSETDIRKILGGNVIRLIKENKG
;
A
#
# COMPACT_ATOMS: atom_id res chain seq x y z
N MET A 1 18.78 -45.47 -28.08
CA MET A 1 17.85 -44.45 -27.55
C MET A 1 18.23 -44.06 -26.13
N ARG A 2 19.05 -43.00 -25.98
CA ARG A 2 19.42 -42.44 -24.66
C ARG A 2 19.52 -40.93 -24.78
N PHE A 3 18.36 -40.19 -24.84
CA PHE A 3 18.32 -38.73 -24.93
C PHE A 3 17.17 -38.03 -24.16
N PRO A 4 16.59 -38.52 -23.05
CA PRO A 4 15.72 -37.67 -22.26
C PRO A 4 16.35 -37.15 -20.93
N PHE A 5 17.44 -37.75 -20.42
CA PHE A 5 17.97 -37.39 -19.09
C PHE A 5 18.77 -36.08 -19.04
N ILE A 6 19.46 -35.71 -20.13
CA ILE A 6 20.32 -34.51 -20.15
C ILE A 6 19.48 -33.21 -20.17
N VAL A 7 18.36 -33.18 -20.87
CA VAL A 7 17.49 -32.00 -20.96
C VAL A 7 16.82 -31.69 -19.63
N LEU A 8 16.35 -32.71 -18.88
CA LEU A 8 15.78 -32.51 -17.57
C LEU A 8 16.79 -31.99 -16.54
N SER A 9 18.04 -32.45 -16.61
CA SER A 9 19.11 -32.01 -15.69
C SER A 9 19.52 -30.56 -15.94
N ILE A 10 19.59 -30.13 -17.19
CA ILE A 10 19.92 -28.73 -17.54
C ILE A 10 18.79 -27.78 -17.12
N LEU A 11 17.53 -28.16 -17.32
CA LEU A 11 16.38 -27.37 -16.90
C LEU A 11 16.31 -27.22 -15.37
N ALA A 12 16.58 -28.28 -14.62
CA ALA A 12 16.61 -28.25 -13.16
C ALA A 12 17.75 -27.38 -12.60
N ILE A 13 18.92 -27.39 -13.23
CA ILE A 13 20.06 -26.54 -12.86
C ILE A 13 19.75 -25.05 -13.13
N HIS A 14 19.12 -24.72 -14.26
CA HIS A 14 18.74 -23.34 -14.56
C HIS A 14 17.65 -22.80 -13.62
N LEU A 15 16.66 -23.61 -13.25
CA LEU A 15 15.61 -23.23 -12.31
C LEU A 15 16.15 -23.02 -10.89
N SER A 16 17.08 -23.88 -10.44
CA SER A 16 17.72 -23.72 -9.13
C SER A 16 18.62 -22.49 -9.06
N SER A 17 19.36 -22.19 -10.13
CA SER A 17 20.20 -21.00 -10.24
C SER A 17 19.35 -19.71 -10.23
N PHE A 18 18.23 -19.69 -10.96
CA PHE A 18 17.31 -18.55 -11.02
C PHE A 18 16.67 -18.27 -9.65
N ALA A 19 16.11 -19.29 -8.99
CA ALA A 19 15.49 -19.15 -7.67
C ALA A 19 16.53 -18.69 -6.61
N GLN A 20 17.76 -19.20 -6.67
CA GLN A 20 18.84 -18.75 -5.81
C GLN A 20 19.22 -17.29 -6.07
N THR A 21 19.24 -16.84 -7.32
CA THR A 21 19.51 -15.44 -7.71
C THR A 21 18.42 -14.52 -7.18
N ALA A 22 17.13 -14.84 -7.40
CA ALA A 22 16.01 -14.06 -6.89
C ALA A 22 16.04 -13.95 -5.36
N LYS A 23 16.32 -15.05 -4.67
CA LYS A 23 16.46 -15.07 -3.21
C LYS A 23 17.60 -14.16 -2.73
N THR A 24 18.76 -14.20 -3.39
CA THR A 24 19.91 -13.37 -3.05
C THR A 24 19.61 -11.89 -3.27
N ILE A 25 18.98 -11.53 -4.39
CA ILE A 25 18.54 -10.15 -4.66
C ILE A 25 17.58 -9.67 -3.57
N HIS A 26 16.59 -10.48 -3.25
CA HIS A 26 15.59 -10.14 -2.23
C HIS A 26 16.20 -9.92 -0.86
N GLN A 27 17.08 -10.84 -0.42
CA GLN A 27 17.77 -10.74 0.88
C GLN A 27 18.74 -9.55 1.01
N ASN A 28 19.25 -9.06 -0.11
CA ASN A 28 20.17 -7.93 -0.16
C ASN A 28 19.47 -6.60 -0.50
N ALA A 29 18.18 -6.61 -0.81
CA ALA A 29 17.37 -5.41 -0.99
C ALA A 29 16.78 -4.96 0.34
N ILE A 30 16.43 -3.68 0.47
CA ILE A 30 15.53 -3.21 1.52
C ILE A 30 14.12 -3.26 0.93
N VAL A 31 13.23 -4.06 1.53
CA VAL A 31 11.85 -4.24 1.08
C VAL A 31 10.94 -3.33 1.88
N ILE A 32 10.23 -2.45 1.19
CA ILE A 32 9.32 -1.47 1.78
C ILE A 32 7.90 -1.70 1.28
N ASP A 33 6.95 -1.74 2.20
CA ASP A 33 5.53 -1.63 1.94
C ASP A 33 5.02 -0.30 2.48
N THR A 34 4.48 0.54 1.61
CA THR A 34 4.08 1.90 1.97
C THR A 34 2.66 2.01 2.51
N HIS A 35 1.89 0.90 2.59
CA HIS A 35 0.53 0.94 3.12
C HIS A 35 0.01 -0.40 3.61
N GLY A 36 -0.60 -0.41 4.80
CA GLY A 36 -1.33 -1.56 5.35
C GLY A 36 -2.14 -1.18 6.59
N ASP A 37 -3.42 -1.62 6.66
CA ASP A 37 -4.42 -1.23 7.67
C ASP A 37 -4.42 -2.12 8.93
N ILE A 38 -3.23 -2.39 9.39
CA ILE A 38 -2.94 -3.36 10.45
C ILE A 38 -3.49 -2.90 11.80
N LEU A 39 -3.35 -1.60 12.11
CA LEU A 39 -3.59 -1.07 13.45
C LEU A 39 -5.07 -0.95 13.79
N PHE A 40 -5.90 -0.56 12.83
CA PHE A 40 -7.35 -0.52 13.02
C PHE A 40 -7.89 -1.90 13.38
N ASN A 41 -7.49 -2.93 12.61
CA ASN A 41 -7.87 -4.31 12.88
C ASN A 41 -7.32 -4.82 14.23
N GLN A 42 -6.09 -4.44 14.61
CA GLN A 42 -5.52 -4.77 15.90
C GLN A 42 -6.35 -4.19 17.06
N ILE A 43 -6.76 -2.92 16.96
CA ILE A 43 -7.58 -2.28 18.00
C ILE A 43 -8.98 -2.89 18.05
N LYS A 44 -9.63 -3.05 16.90
CA LYS A 44 -10.99 -3.58 16.79
C LYS A 44 -11.09 -5.01 17.32
N SER A 45 -10.11 -5.86 17.02
CA SER A 45 -10.14 -7.30 17.32
C SER A 45 -9.33 -7.69 18.56
N GLY A 46 -8.55 -6.77 19.15
CA GLY A 46 -7.68 -7.04 20.30
C GLY A 46 -6.54 -8.03 19.99
N ILE A 47 -6.22 -8.27 18.71
CA ILE A 47 -5.17 -9.21 18.29
C ILE A 47 -3.77 -8.64 18.57
N ASP A 48 -2.80 -9.55 18.76
CA ASP A 48 -1.39 -9.18 18.96
C ASP A 48 -0.57 -9.55 17.71
N VAL A 49 -0.45 -8.61 16.77
CA VAL A 49 0.33 -8.80 15.53
C VAL A 49 1.84 -8.97 15.76
N GLY A 50 2.31 -8.92 17.00
CA GLY A 50 3.64 -9.39 17.38
C GLY A 50 3.81 -10.90 17.30
N LYS A 51 2.73 -11.66 17.26
CA LYS A 51 2.67 -13.14 17.16
C LYS A 51 2.04 -13.54 15.84
N LEU A 52 2.32 -14.77 15.39
CA LEU A 52 1.66 -15.34 14.22
C LEU A 52 0.14 -15.36 14.42
N GLN A 53 -0.59 -14.79 13.49
CA GLN A 53 -2.05 -14.70 13.51
C GLN A 53 -2.69 -15.75 12.60
N PRO A 54 -3.84 -16.33 12.98
CA PRO A 54 -4.55 -17.27 12.11
C PRO A 54 -5.24 -16.60 10.91
N LYS A 55 -5.53 -15.30 11.02
CA LYS A 55 -6.17 -14.45 9.99
C LYS A 55 -5.37 -13.19 9.76
N GLY A 56 -5.75 -12.40 8.75
CA GLY A 56 -5.08 -11.18 8.33
C GLY A 56 -3.84 -11.45 7.48
N ASN A 57 -3.27 -10.40 6.96
CA ASN A 57 -2.17 -10.48 6.00
C ASN A 57 -0.81 -10.10 6.63
N PHE A 58 -0.81 -9.44 7.79
CA PHE A 58 0.38 -8.97 8.47
C PHE A 58 0.49 -9.50 9.91
N ASP A 59 1.69 -9.92 10.28
CA ASP A 59 2.24 -10.00 11.65
C ASP A 59 3.77 -10.00 11.60
N LEU A 60 4.44 -9.76 12.73
CA LEU A 60 5.90 -9.68 12.77
C LEU A 60 6.61 -11.00 12.40
N VAL A 61 5.93 -12.15 12.47
CA VAL A 61 6.50 -13.44 12.06
C VAL A 61 6.51 -13.55 10.54
N ARG A 62 5.38 -13.21 9.91
CA ARG A 62 5.25 -13.18 8.44
C ARG A 62 6.11 -12.09 7.81
N ALA A 63 6.17 -10.89 8.42
CA ALA A 63 7.05 -9.81 7.96
C ALA A 63 8.51 -10.27 7.90
N LYS A 64 9.00 -10.93 8.97
CA LYS A 64 10.36 -11.50 8.98
C LYS A 64 10.54 -12.61 7.95
N LYS A 65 9.55 -13.49 7.77
CA LYS A 65 9.59 -14.56 6.77
C LYS A 65 9.64 -14.03 5.35
N GLY A 66 8.89 -12.96 5.08
CA GLY A 66 8.83 -12.29 3.78
C GLY A 66 9.99 -11.34 3.49
N GLY A 67 10.94 -11.18 4.42
CA GLY A 67 12.04 -10.23 4.25
C GLY A 67 11.57 -8.78 4.17
N LEU A 68 10.41 -8.45 4.73
CA LEU A 68 9.91 -7.08 4.80
C LEU A 68 10.71 -6.32 5.85
N ASP A 69 11.37 -5.24 5.42
CA ASP A 69 12.26 -4.42 6.26
C ASP A 69 11.57 -3.16 6.78
N VAL A 70 10.64 -2.60 5.99
CA VAL A 70 9.93 -1.37 6.34
C VAL A 70 8.45 -1.54 6.06
N GLN A 71 7.62 -1.27 7.06
CA GLN A 71 6.17 -1.17 6.92
C GLN A 71 5.70 0.23 7.29
N PHE A 72 4.95 0.85 6.37
CA PHE A 72 4.12 1.99 6.75
C PHE A 72 2.81 1.47 7.30
N PHE A 73 2.61 1.69 8.58
CA PHE A 73 1.36 1.39 9.26
C PHE A 73 0.36 2.51 8.98
N SER A 74 -0.72 2.18 8.29
CA SER A 74 -1.83 3.11 8.09
C SER A 74 -2.47 3.44 9.44
N ILE A 75 -2.68 4.71 9.65
CA ILE A 75 -3.54 5.27 10.69
C ILE A 75 -4.81 5.63 9.96
N TRP A 76 -5.78 4.75 10.01
CA TRP A 76 -7.01 4.86 9.26
C TRP A 76 -8.25 4.80 10.15
N CYS A 77 -9.24 5.56 9.81
CA CYS A 77 -10.61 5.38 10.30
C CYS A 77 -11.60 5.73 9.19
N ASP A 78 -12.83 5.25 9.35
CA ASP A 78 -13.91 5.68 8.49
C ASP A 78 -14.19 7.19 8.64
N GLU A 79 -15.12 7.72 7.86
CA GLU A 79 -15.47 9.14 7.86
C GLU A 79 -16.00 9.67 9.21
N THR A 80 -16.35 8.77 10.14
CA THR A 80 -16.86 9.12 11.48
C THR A 80 -15.75 9.26 12.51
N GLY A 81 -14.55 8.75 12.25
CA GLY A 81 -13.37 8.90 13.07
C GLY A 81 -12.63 10.22 12.85
N GLY A 82 -11.68 10.54 13.70
CA GLY A 82 -10.92 11.76 13.65
C GLY A 82 -9.63 11.70 14.45
N TYR A 83 -9.14 12.85 14.90
CA TYR A 83 -7.86 13.00 15.58
C TYR A 83 -7.68 12.11 16.81
N ALA A 84 -8.76 11.93 17.60
CA ALA A 84 -8.71 11.07 18.78
C ALA A 84 -8.44 9.60 18.43
N LEU A 85 -9.08 9.09 17.38
CA LEU A 85 -8.87 7.72 16.91
C LEU A 85 -7.47 7.56 16.29
N ALA A 86 -7.03 8.53 15.49
CA ALA A 86 -5.66 8.55 14.97
C ALA A 86 -4.61 8.42 16.09
N ASN A 87 -4.79 9.14 17.19
CA ASN A 87 -3.88 9.02 18.33
C ASN A 87 -3.93 7.64 19.01
N ARG A 88 -5.11 7.02 19.12
CA ARG A 88 -5.25 5.65 19.65
C ARG A 88 -4.53 4.62 18.81
N GLU A 89 -4.56 4.74 17.49
CA GLU A 89 -3.85 3.83 16.59
C GLU A 89 -2.34 4.01 16.70
N ILE A 90 -1.85 5.25 16.79
CA ILE A 90 -0.44 5.54 17.05
C ILE A 90 -0.01 4.97 18.41
N ASP A 91 -0.85 5.08 19.44
CA ASP A 91 -0.57 4.47 20.75
C ASP A 91 -0.51 2.94 20.66
N SER A 92 -1.36 2.32 19.84
CA SER A 92 -1.33 0.88 19.57
C SER A 92 0.00 0.46 18.94
N LEU A 93 0.51 1.21 17.96
CA LEU A 93 1.82 0.97 17.38
C LEU A 93 2.95 1.13 18.41
N TYR A 94 2.91 2.19 19.21
CA TYR A 94 3.91 2.39 20.27
C TYR A 94 3.90 1.24 21.29
N ASN A 95 2.72 0.75 21.67
CA ASN A 95 2.58 -0.40 22.54
C ASN A 95 3.13 -1.70 21.90
N LEU A 96 2.93 -1.90 20.59
CA LEU A 96 3.54 -3.00 19.85
C LEU A 96 5.07 -2.92 19.90
N ILE A 97 5.65 -1.75 19.61
CA ILE A 97 7.09 -1.52 19.65
C ILE A 97 7.66 -1.76 21.06
N LYS A 98 6.96 -1.24 22.09
CA LYS A 98 7.36 -1.45 23.50
C LYS A 98 7.35 -2.94 23.90
N ARG A 99 6.41 -3.72 23.39
CA ARG A 99 6.33 -5.18 23.65
C ARG A 99 7.40 -5.99 22.90
N TYR A 100 7.80 -5.52 21.70
CA TYR A 100 8.72 -6.26 20.82
C TYR A 100 9.95 -5.43 20.38
N PRO A 101 10.69 -4.78 21.31
CA PRO A 101 11.75 -3.80 20.99
C PRO A 101 12.95 -4.38 20.23
N LYS A 102 13.09 -5.72 20.24
CA LYS A 102 14.14 -6.43 19.48
C LYS A 102 13.72 -6.77 18.05
N ARG A 103 12.44 -6.57 17.69
CA ARG A 103 11.87 -6.99 16.40
C ARG A 103 11.36 -5.85 15.54
N ILE A 104 10.94 -4.74 16.17
CA ILE A 104 10.35 -3.58 15.49
C ILE A 104 10.80 -2.30 16.19
N SER A 105 11.01 -1.22 15.43
CA SER A 105 11.29 0.12 15.96
C SER A 105 10.62 1.19 15.10
N LEU A 106 10.13 2.26 15.75
CA LEU A 106 9.65 3.44 15.03
C LEU A 106 10.84 4.14 14.37
N VAL A 107 10.65 4.55 13.11
CA VAL A 107 11.63 5.35 12.36
C VAL A 107 10.94 6.57 11.75
N ARG A 108 11.67 7.68 11.67
CA ARG A 108 11.13 8.98 11.23
C ARG A 108 11.84 9.57 10.02
N ASN A 109 13.02 9.04 9.70
CA ASN A 109 13.88 9.52 8.62
C ASN A 109 14.72 8.36 8.05
N GLY A 110 15.48 8.66 6.97
CA GLY A 110 16.27 7.64 6.28
C GLY A 110 17.39 7.05 7.14
N VAL A 111 18.00 7.82 8.04
CA VAL A 111 19.08 7.35 8.92
C VAL A 111 18.53 6.36 9.96
N GLU A 112 17.43 6.71 10.62
CA GLU A 112 16.75 5.81 11.58
C GLU A 112 16.28 4.52 10.91
N LEU A 113 15.78 4.62 9.66
CA LEU A 113 15.35 3.47 8.85
C LEU A 113 16.53 2.52 8.60
N GLU A 114 17.64 3.03 8.06
CA GLU A 114 18.82 2.21 7.77
C GLU A 114 19.39 1.58 9.05
N ASN A 115 19.41 2.31 10.15
CA ASN A 115 19.85 1.79 11.46
C ASN A 115 18.93 0.64 11.96
N ALA A 116 17.61 0.74 11.78
CA ALA A 116 16.69 -0.31 12.17
C ALA A 116 16.90 -1.59 11.33
N VAL A 117 17.02 -1.42 10.01
CA VAL A 117 17.28 -2.53 9.08
C VAL A 117 18.62 -3.22 9.39
N ASN A 118 19.68 -2.45 9.61
CA ASN A 118 21.00 -2.98 9.99
C ASN A 118 20.98 -3.76 11.33
N GLN A 119 20.02 -3.44 12.21
CA GLN A 119 19.76 -4.18 13.45
C GLN A 119 18.82 -5.40 13.26
N ASN A 120 18.45 -5.73 12.03
CA ASN A 120 17.46 -6.77 11.71
C ASN A 120 16.08 -6.55 12.36
N LYS A 121 15.67 -5.30 12.56
CA LYS A 121 14.35 -4.91 13.04
C LYS A 121 13.48 -4.45 11.88
N LEU A 122 12.19 -4.72 11.95
CA LEU A 122 11.22 -4.05 11.08
C LEU A 122 11.20 -2.56 11.43
N ALA A 123 11.47 -1.70 10.45
CA ALA A 123 11.31 -0.28 10.58
C ALA A 123 9.82 0.09 10.41
N ALA A 124 9.21 0.60 11.47
CA ALA A 124 7.82 1.05 11.44
C ALA A 124 7.76 2.53 11.08
N MET A 125 7.03 2.87 10.03
CA MET A 125 6.69 4.23 9.65
C MET A 125 5.18 4.45 9.81
N ILE A 126 4.73 5.69 9.96
CA ILE A 126 3.33 6.04 10.16
C ILE A 126 2.82 6.78 8.93
N GLY A 127 1.80 6.21 8.27
CA GLY A 127 1.02 6.89 7.26
C GLY A 127 -0.35 7.26 7.80
N VAL A 128 -0.71 8.54 7.82
CA VAL A 128 -2.06 8.96 8.21
C VAL A 128 -2.92 9.02 6.96
N GLU A 129 -3.96 8.19 6.91
CA GLU A 129 -4.83 8.05 5.76
C GLU A 129 -6.17 8.77 5.97
N GLY A 130 -6.27 9.92 5.32
CA GLY A 130 -7.45 10.74 5.31
C GLY A 130 -7.30 12.07 6.05
N GLY A 131 -7.47 13.16 5.29
CA GLY A 131 -7.36 14.52 5.82
C GLY A 131 -8.42 14.88 6.86
N HIS A 132 -9.49 14.09 7.01
CA HIS A 132 -10.48 14.27 8.08
C HIS A 132 -9.87 14.04 9.48
N MET A 133 -8.79 13.28 9.59
CA MET A 133 -8.05 13.05 10.83
C MET A 133 -7.45 14.32 11.46
N ILE A 134 -7.23 15.38 10.68
CA ILE A 134 -6.74 16.65 11.21
C ILE A 134 -7.88 17.61 11.65
N GLU A 135 -9.16 17.24 11.48
CA GLU A 135 -10.33 18.00 11.91
C GLU A 135 -10.28 19.49 11.53
N ASN A 136 -9.78 19.78 10.31
CA ASN A 136 -9.54 21.12 9.78
C ASN A 136 -8.62 22.02 10.65
N ARG A 137 -7.62 21.41 11.31
CA ARG A 137 -6.69 22.09 12.21
C ARG A 137 -5.24 21.82 11.81
N LEU A 138 -4.50 22.89 11.49
CA LEU A 138 -3.07 22.77 11.13
C LEU A 138 -2.19 22.34 12.29
N ASP A 139 -2.52 22.70 13.53
CA ASP A 139 -1.78 22.28 14.72
C ASP A 139 -1.90 20.77 14.99
N TYR A 140 -2.93 20.10 14.49
CA TYR A 140 -3.02 18.64 14.53
C TYR A 140 -2.03 17.97 13.58
N ILE A 141 -1.70 18.61 12.45
CA ILE A 141 -0.60 18.15 11.59
C ILE A 141 0.73 18.18 12.36
N ASP A 142 1.00 19.26 13.09
CA ASP A 142 2.21 19.40 13.90
C ASP A 142 2.30 18.33 14.99
N SER A 143 1.18 18.06 15.64
CA SER A 143 1.07 17.03 16.66
C SER A 143 1.33 15.63 16.11
N LEU A 144 0.68 15.28 15.00
CA LEU A 144 0.88 13.97 14.33
C LEU A 144 2.31 13.83 13.80
N ALA A 145 2.90 14.90 13.23
CA ALA A 145 4.29 14.90 12.78
C ALA A 145 5.27 14.66 13.93
N LYS A 146 5.07 15.28 15.11
CA LYS A 146 5.85 15.02 16.33
C LYS A 146 5.73 13.55 16.77
N ARG A 147 4.59 12.93 16.53
CA ARG A 147 4.36 11.51 16.80
C ARG A 147 4.92 10.57 15.72
N GLY A 148 5.54 11.10 14.68
CA GLY A 148 6.25 10.30 13.67
C GLY A 148 5.49 10.11 12.36
N MET A 149 4.42 10.87 12.10
CA MET A 149 3.74 10.85 10.80
C MET A 149 4.74 11.08 9.67
N ALA A 150 4.82 10.13 8.75
CA ALA A 150 5.69 10.16 7.59
C ALA A 150 4.97 10.67 6.33
N TYR A 151 3.68 10.35 6.18
CA TYR A 151 2.83 10.97 5.16
C TYR A 151 1.43 11.29 5.71
N LEU A 152 0.73 12.20 5.03
CA LEU A 152 -0.71 12.45 5.17
C LEU A 152 -1.38 12.30 3.80
N THR A 153 -2.30 11.34 3.67
CA THR A 153 -3.21 11.24 2.53
C THR A 153 -4.29 12.31 2.64
N LEU A 154 -4.43 13.17 1.62
CA LEU A 154 -5.26 14.37 1.74
C LEU A 154 -6.77 14.08 1.87
N THR A 155 -7.21 12.93 1.36
CA THR A 155 -8.58 12.40 1.52
C THR A 155 -8.53 10.91 1.72
N TRP A 156 -9.60 10.30 2.24
CA TRP A 156 -9.92 8.90 2.02
C TRP A 156 -10.98 8.79 0.93
N ASN A 157 -11.92 7.84 0.99
CA ASN A 157 -13.06 7.76 0.05
C ASN A 157 -14.03 8.93 0.23
N ASN A 158 -14.10 9.53 1.42
CA ASN A 158 -14.79 10.78 1.68
C ASN A 158 -13.90 11.99 1.40
N SER A 159 -14.49 13.04 0.87
CA SER A 159 -13.86 14.36 0.77
C SER A 159 -13.79 15.04 2.15
N THR A 160 -12.84 15.95 2.29
CA THR A 160 -12.82 16.91 3.39
C THR A 160 -13.46 18.22 2.95
N SER A 161 -13.63 19.18 3.86
CA SER A 161 -14.08 20.54 3.49
C SER A 161 -13.08 21.32 2.63
N TRP A 162 -11.87 20.77 2.40
CA TRP A 162 -10.77 21.46 1.73
C TRP A 162 -10.07 20.65 0.62
N ALA A 163 -10.44 19.37 0.44
CA ALA A 163 -9.92 18.48 -0.61
C ALA A 163 -11.00 17.50 -1.04
N SER A 164 -11.16 17.29 -2.32
CA SER A 164 -12.12 16.33 -2.88
C SER A 164 -11.47 14.96 -3.14
N SER A 165 -12.21 13.88 -2.85
CA SER A 165 -11.81 12.50 -3.08
C SER A 165 -12.17 12.01 -4.48
N ALA A 166 -11.46 10.98 -4.98
CA ALA A 166 -11.75 10.34 -6.25
C ALA A 166 -13.17 9.73 -6.28
N ALA A 167 -13.60 9.13 -5.17
CA ALA A 167 -14.92 8.51 -5.07
C ALA A 167 -16.05 9.55 -5.18
N GLU A 168 -15.91 10.69 -4.52
CA GLU A 168 -16.95 11.73 -4.49
C GLU A 168 -16.94 12.64 -5.73
N GLU A 169 -15.77 12.90 -6.34
CA GLU A 169 -15.72 13.55 -7.66
C GLU A 169 -16.38 12.67 -8.73
N THR A 170 -16.08 11.37 -8.73
CA THR A 170 -16.60 10.44 -9.76
C THR A 170 -18.09 10.15 -9.60
N SER A 171 -18.59 10.07 -8.37
CA SER A 171 -20.04 9.86 -8.12
C SER A 171 -20.88 11.13 -8.31
N GLY A 172 -20.24 12.30 -8.51
CA GLY A 172 -20.92 13.59 -8.61
C GLY A 172 -21.43 14.13 -7.26
N LYS A 173 -21.04 13.53 -6.14
CA LYS A 173 -21.33 14.04 -4.78
C LYS A 173 -20.61 15.39 -4.55
N VAL A 174 -19.40 15.53 -5.07
CA VAL A 174 -18.70 16.81 -5.15
C VAL A 174 -18.95 17.43 -6.52
N LYS A 175 -19.50 18.63 -6.54
CA LYS A 175 -19.70 19.39 -7.79
C LYS A 175 -18.38 19.91 -8.33
N PRO A 176 -18.19 20.05 -9.66
CA PRO A 176 -16.93 20.52 -10.26
C PRO A 176 -16.40 21.84 -9.70
N GLU A 177 -17.28 22.79 -9.37
CA GLU A 177 -16.90 24.08 -8.80
C GLU A 177 -16.34 23.99 -7.37
N ASN A 178 -16.62 22.91 -6.65
CA ASN A 178 -16.15 22.63 -5.28
C ASN A 178 -15.02 21.58 -5.25
N ALA A 179 -14.64 21.06 -6.41
CA ALA A 179 -13.58 20.06 -6.50
C ALA A 179 -12.18 20.70 -6.34
N GLY A 180 -11.24 19.93 -5.83
CA GLY A 180 -9.84 20.34 -5.68
C GLY A 180 -9.48 20.80 -4.27
N LEU A 181 -8.34 21.50 -4.16
CA LEU A 181 -7.89 22.12 -2.92
C LEU A 181 -8.40 23.56 -2.81
N ASN A 182 -9.08 23.88 -1.72
CA ASN A 182 -9.29 25.28 -1.35
C ASN A 182 -8.03 25.89 -0.68
N ASP A 183 -8.11 27.11 -0.19
CA ASP A 183 -6.96 27.80 0.43
C ASP A 183 -6.46 27.14 1.69
N PHE A 184 -7.34 26.50 2.49
CA PHE A 184 -6.92 25.70 3.64
C PHE A 184 -6.18 24.43 3.20
N GLY A 185 -6.67 23.72 2.17
CA GLY A 185 -5.98 22.55 1.59
C GLY A 185 -4.57 22.89 1.08
N LYS A 186 -4.40 24.04 0.43
CA LYS A 186 -3.07 24.53 0.04
C LYS A 186 -2.17 24.84 1.25
N GLN A 187 -2.73 25.35 2.35
CA GLN A 187 -1.99 25.53 3.60
C GLN A 187 -1.57 24.19 4.23
N VAL A 188 -2.43 23.17 4.17
CA VAL A 188 -2.09 21.80 4.59
C VAL A 188 -0.88 21.29 3.82
N VAL A 189 -0.90 21.32 2.48
CA VAL A 189 0.24 20.89 1.63
C VAL A 189 1.53 21.63 2.00
N LYS A 190 1.47 22.97 2.11
CA LYS A 190 2.64 23.79 2.52
C LYS A 190 3.14 23.43 3.92
N ARG A 191 2.22 23.13 4.87
CA ARG A 191 2.58 22.73 6.23
C ARG A 191 3.29 21.38 6.26
N LEU A 192 2.79 20.40 5.50
CA LEU A 192 3.43 19.10 5.34
C LEU A 192 4.85 19.24 4.79
N ASN A 193 5.04 20.02 3.72
CA ASN A 193 6.37 20.29 3.15
C ASN A 193 7.32 20.91 4.18
N LYS A 194 6.86 21.88 4.98
CA LYS A 194 7.67 22.52 6.04
C LYS A 194 8.12 21.54 7.12
N LEU A 195 7.29 20.53 7.43
CA LEU A 195 7.58 19.53 8.46
C LEU A 195 8.35 18.32 7.90
N GLY A 196 8.61 18.27 6.59
CA GLY A 196 9.20 17.11 5.94
C GLY A 196 8.28 15.88 5.93
N VAL A 197 6.97 16.09 6.06
CA VAL A 197 5.95 15.05 5.94
C VAL A 197 5.56 14.94 4.47
N LEU A 198 5.54 13.73 3.93
CA LEU A 198 5.16 13.48 2.54
C LEU A 198 3.67 13.83 2.32
N VAL A 199 3.40 14.54 1.24
CA VAL A 199 2.03 14.69 0.72
C VAL A 199 1.68 13.41 -0.01
N ASP A 200 0.63 12.70 0.43
CA ASP A 200 0.17 11.49 -0.23
C ASP A 200 -1.09 11.77 -1.05
N LEU A 201 -1.05 11.33 -2.31
CA LEU A 201 -2.12 11.54 -3.29
C LEU A 201 -2.92 10.26 -3.62
N ALA A 202 -2.79 9.19 -2.82
CA ALA A 202 -3.76 8.10 -2.88
C ALA A 202 -5.17 8.65 -2.52
N HIS A 203 -6.23 8.06 -3.04
CA HIS A 203 -7.65 8.44 -2.83
C HIS A 203 -8.11 9.81 -3.35
N VAL A 204 -7.20 10.74 -3.65
CA VAL A 204 -7.61 12.10 -4.02
C VAL A 204 -8.28 12.15 -5.39
N GLY A 205 -9.22 13.06 -5.54
CA GLY A 205 -9.83 13.38 -6.82
C GLY A 205 -8.85 14.00 -7.81
N GLU A 206 -9.18 13.98 -9.08
CA GLU A 206 -8.28 14.46 -10.13
C GLU A 206 -7.94 15.94 -9.96
N LYS A 207 -8.91 16.76 -9.58
CA LYS A 207 -8.68 18.19 -9.35
C LYS A 207 -7.78 18.43 -8.13
N THR A 208 -8.01 17.70 -7.02
CA THR A 208 -7.16 17.75 -5.82
C THR A 208 -5.72 17.32 -6.16
N PHE A 209 -5.56 16.28 -6.98
CA PHE A 209 -4.26 15.81 -7.44
C PHE A 209 -3.44 16.94 -8.10
N TYR A 210 -4.01 17.61 -9.11
CA TYR A 210 -3.29 18.66 -9.82
C TYR A 210 -3.07 19.91 -8.97
N ASP A 211 -4.01 20.28 -8.11
CA ASP A 211 -3.84 21.38 -7.17
C ASP A 211 -2.73 21.12 -6.16
N ALA A 212 -2.59 19.88 -5.69
CA ALA A 212 -1.51 19.46 -4.80
C ALA A 212 -0.15 19.46 -5.50
N ILE A 213 -0.06 18.94 -6.74
CA ILE A 213 1.14 19.02 -7.60
C ILE A 213 1.58 20.47 -7.81
N ALA A 214 0.64 21.37 -8.06
CA ALA A 214 0.94 22.80 -8.26
C ALA A 214 1.35 23.52 -6.97
N THR A 215 0.97 22.98 -5.80
CA THR A 215 1.20 23.63 -4.50
C THR A 215 2.46 23.12 -3.80
N THR A 216 2.79 21.81 -3.97
CA THR A 216 3.94 21.19 -3.29
C THR A 216 5.26 21.72 -3.82
N THR A 217 6.24 21.87 -2.92
CA THR A 217 7.64 22.22 -3.24
C THR A 217 8.60 21.06 -3.00
N LYS A 218 8.05 19.90 -2.61
CA LYS A 218 8.80 18.69 -2.30
C LYS A 218 8.28 17.52 -3.15
N PRO A 219 9.08 16.50 -3.42
CA PRO A 219 8.58 15.26 -4.00
C PRO A 219 7.49 14.64 -3.12
N LEU A 220 6.46 14.10 -3.76
CA LEU A 220 5.30 13.51 -3.08
C LEU A 220 5.23 12.00 -3.27
N ILE A 221 4.31 11.36 -2.57
CA ILE A 221 4.03 9.92 -2.71
C ILE A 221 2.60 9.70 -3.22
N VAL A 222 2.41 8.60 -3.96
CA VAL A 222 1.13 7.93 -4.10
C VAL A 222 1.28 6.58 -3.43
N SER A 223 0.85 6.49 -2.18
CA SER A 223 1.20 5.40 -1.27
C SER A 223 0.65 4.04 -1.71
N HIS A 224 -0.52 4.00 -2.39
CA HIS A 224 -1.15 2.78 -2.88
C HIS A 224 -2.14 3.09 -4.01
N SER A 225 -1.74 2.85 -5.26
CA SER A 225 -2.57 3.05 -6.46
C SER A 225 -2.05 2.20 -7.62
N CYS A 226 -2.81 2.15 -8.71
CA CYS A 226 -2.46 1.42 -9.92
C CYS A 226 -2.61 2.31 -11.18
N ALA A 227 -2.48 1.73 -12.38
CA ALA A 227 -2.61 2.45 -13.65
C ALA A 227 -4.05 2.37 -14.19
N TYR A 228 -4.69 3.51 -14.42
CA TYR A 228 -6.06 3.63 -14.95
C TYR A 228 -6.22 3.00 -16.33
N SER A 229 -5.24 3.17 -17.21
CA SER A 229 -5.29 2.61 -18.58
C SER A 229 -5.28 1.08 -18.62
N LEU A 230 -4.88 0.40 -17.52
CA LEU A 230 -4.98 -1.05 -17.40
C LEU A 230 -6.27 -1.49 -16.72
N ASN A 231 -6.77 -0.70 -15.78
CA ASN A 231 -8.05 -0.91 -15.10
C ASN A 231 -8.68 0.45 -14.77
N PRO A 232 -9.74 0.87 -15.48
CA PRO A 232 -10.32 2.22 -15.38
C PRO A 232 -11.23 2.40 -14.15
N VAL A 233 -10.65 2.30 -12.97
CA VAL A 233 -11.31 2.63 -11.70
C VAL A 233 -10.82 3.98 -11.17
N PRO A 234 -11.67 4.75 -10.46
CA PRO A 234 -11.33 6.11 -10.00
C PRO A 234 -10.09 6.20 -9.10
N ARG A 235 -9.76 5.09 -8.42
CA ARG A 235 -8.60 5.00 -7.53
C ARG A 235 -7.26 4.85 -8.25
N ASN A 236 -7.29 4.54 -9.55
CA ASN A 236 -6.10 4.35 -10.36
C ASN A 236 -5.69 5.66 -11.06
N LEU A 237 -4.39 5.87 -11.23
CA LEU A 237 -3.81 7.05 -11.85
C LEU A 237 -3.92 7.02 -13.37
N LYS A 238 -4.36 8.13 -13.96
CA LYS A 238 -4.29 8.37 -15.40
C LYS A 238 -2.84 8.58 -15.86
N ASP A 239 -2.58 8.37 -17.14
CA ASP A 239 -1.23 8.48 -17.72
C ASP A 239 -0.56 9.83 -17.43
N ASP A 240 -1.32 10.93 -17.52
CA ASP A 240 -0.79 12.27 -17.26
C ASP A 240 -0.52 12.50 -15.77
N GLN A 241 -1.30 11.86 -14.87
CA GLN A 241 -1.02 11.88 -13.43
C GLN A 241 0.28 11.11 -13.13
N ILE A 242 0.49 9.93 -13.75
CA ILE A 242 1.72 9.14 -13.62
C ILE A 242 2.94 9.99 -14.03
N LYS A 243 2.87 10.65 -15.19
CA LYS A 243 3.94 11.56 -15.67
C LYS A 243 4.14 12.77 -14.75
N ALA A 244 3.05 13.31 -14.18
CA ALA A 244 3.14 14.45 -13.26
C ALA A 244 3.84 14.08 -11.94
N VAL A 245 3.59 12.89 -11.39
CA VAL A 245 4.33 12.37 -10.23
C VAL A 245 5.82 12.24 -10.55
N ALA A 246 6.17 11.66 -11.70
CA ALA A 246 7.57 11.53 -12.13
C ALA A 246 8.25 12.90 -12.28
N LYS A 247 7.58 13.86 -12.93
CA LYS A 247 8.11 15.23 -13.07
C LYS A 247 8.32 15.93 -11.73
N ASN A 248 7.51 15.62 -10.72
CA ASN A 248 7.67 16.13 -9.35
C ASN A 248 8.81 15.45 -8.59
N GLY A 249 9.37 14.33 -9.07
CA GLY A 249 10.36 13.51 -8.36
C GLY A 249 9.74 12.49 -7.42
N GLY A 250 8.41 12.37 -7.40
CA GLY A 250 7.65 11.49 -6.51
C GLY A 250 7.76 10.01 -6.82
N VAL A 251 7.05 9.18 -6.05
CA VAL A 251 6.99 7.72 -6.19
C VAL A 251 5.54 7.25 -6.17
N ILE A 252 5.20 6.33 -7.07
CA ILE A 252 3.91 5.66 -7.17
C ILE A 252 4.10 4.23 -6.67
N CYS A 253 3.44 3.88 -5.57
CA CYS A 253 3.50 2.54 -4.99
C CYS A 253 2.30 1.73 -5.44
N VAL A 254 2.58 0.60 -6.10
CA VAL A 254 1.55 -0.24 -6.72
C VAL A 254 0.75 -0.95 -5.64
N ASN A 255 -0.57 -0.76 -5.68
CA ASN A 255 -1.53 -1.43 -4.82
C ASN A 255 -1.75 -2.88 -5.29
N PHE A 256 -2.00 -3.80 -4.34
CA PHE A 256 -2.22 -5.22 -4.64
C PHE A 256 -3.69 -5.62 -4.59
N TYR A 257 -4.60 -4.73 -4.29
CA TYR A 257 -6.03 -5.04 -4.31
C TYR A 257 -6.47 -5.54 -5.70
N SER A 258 -7.08 -6.72 -5.74
CA SER A 258 -7.54 -7.36 -6.98
C SER A 258 -8.44 -6.47 -7.83
N GLY A 259 -9.29 -5.66 -7.20
CA GLY A 259 -10.21 -4.73 -7.87
C GLY A 259 -9.53 -3.52 -8.52
N PHE A 260 -8.27 -3.20 -8.14
CA PHE A 260 -7.49 -2.15 -8.81
C PHE A 260 -6.57 -2.72 -9.88
N LEU A 261 -6.20 -4.00 -9.79
CA LEU A 261 -5.32 -4.67 -10.72
C LEU A 261 -6.04 -5.23 -11.96
N ASP A 262 -7.22 -5.83 -11.79
CA ASP A 262 -7.93 -6.55 -12.86
C ASP A 262 -9.32 -5.96 -13.10
N SER A 263 -9.55 -5.43 -14.29
CA SER A 263 -10.84 -4.86 -14.71
C SER A 263 -12.00 -5.88 -14.70
N SER A 264 -11.69 -7.18 -14.77
CA SER A 264 -12.71 -8.25 -14.71
C SER A 264 -13.07 -8.66 -13.27
N TYR A 265 -12.24 -8.27 -12.26
CA TYR A 265 -12.41 -8.76 -10.89
C TYR A 265 -13.77 -8.36 -10.30
N ASN A 266 -14.16 -7.11 -10.40
CA ASN A 266 -15.42 -6.62 -9.80
C ASN A 266 -16.65 -7.37 -10.36
N SER A 267 -16.67 -7.69 -11.65
CA SER A 267 -17.75 -8.48 -12.25
C SER A 267 -17.75 -9.94 -11.79
N LYS A 268 -16.56 -10.54 -11.67
CA LYS A 268 -16.37 -11.90 -11.14
C LYS A 268 -16.77 -11.98 -9.66
N GLN A 269 -16.38 -10.99 -8.85
CA GLN A 269 -16.76 -10.90 -7.44
C GLN A 269 -18.27 -10.77 -7.28
N LYS A 270 -18.90 -9.92 -8.08
CA LYS A 270 -20.37 -9.79 -8.09
C LYS A 270 -21.05 -11.12 -8.42
N ALA A 271 -20.54 -11.87 -9.40
CA ALA A 271 -21.06 -13.20 -9.76
C ALA A 271 -20.84 -14.22 -8.63
N PHE A 272 -19.66 -14.19 -7.97
CA PHE A 272 -19.37 -15.02 -6.80
C PHE A 272 -20.36 -14.74 -5.65
N LEU A 273 -20.56 -13.47 -5.28
CA LEU A 273 -21.50 -13.11 -4.21
C LEU A 273 -22.94 -13.48 -4.56
N ALA A 274 -23.35 -13.33 -5.83
CA ALA A 274 -24.67 -13.75 -6.29
C ALA A 274 -24.86 -15.28 -6.25
N LYS A 275 -23.82 -16.06 -6.58
CA LYS A 275 -23.85 -17.53 -6.47
C LYS A 275 -24.16 -18.01 -5.05
N TYR A 276 -23.69 -17.26 -4.04
CA TYR A 276 -23.84 -17.61 -2.63
C TYR A 276 -24.73 -16.62 -1.84
N GLU A 277 -25.68 -15.96 -2.53
CA GLU A 277 -26.52 -14.90 -1.96
C GLU A 277 -27.30 -15.35 -0.70
N VAL A 278 -27.85 -16.58 -0.70
CA VAL A 278 -28.63 -17.13 0.42
C VAL A 278 -27.75 -17.25 1.67
N GLU A 279 -26.54 -17.79 1.51
CA GLU A 279 -25.58 -17.93 2.61
C GLU A 279 -25.09 -16.57 3.09
N LEU A 280 -24.75 -15.66 2.16
CA LEU A 280 -24.32 -14.30 2.50
C LEU A 280 -25.38 -13.57 3.32
N LYS A 281 -26.67 -13.67 2.93
CA LYS A 281 -27.77 -13.09 3.69
C LYS A 281 -27.83 -13.62 5.11
N SER A 282 -27.74 -14.94 5.30
CA SER A 282 -27.71 -15.56 6.65
C SER A 282 -26.50 -15.11 7.48
N LEU A 283 -25.34 -14.92 6.85
CA LEU A 283 -24.14 -14.40 7.55
C LEU A 283 -24.31 -12.94 7.96
N THR A 284 -24.91 -12.10 7.12
CA THR A 284 -25.14 -10.67 7.43
C THR A 284 -26.19 -10.43 8.51
N GLU A 285 -27.00 -11.43 8.89
CA GLU A 285 -27.87 -11.36 10.06
C GLU A 285 -27.08 -11.41 11.40
N LYS A 286 -25.84 -11.94 11.37
CA LYS A 286 -25.02 -12.21 12.56
C LYS A 286 -23.71 -11.41 12.59
N LEU A 287 -23.23 -10.98 11.43
CA LEU A 287 -21.95 -10.33 11.23
C LEU A 287 -22.14 -9.03 10.45
N ASP A 288 -21.25 -8.09 10.61
CA ASP A 288 -21.15 -6.98 9.67
C ASP A 288 -20.82 -7.50 8.25
N ARG A 289 -21.12 -6.68 7.23
CA ARG A 289 -21.02 -7.12 5.83
C ARG A 289 -19.60 -7.58 5.43
N SER A 290 -18.55 -6.92 5.94
CA SER A 290 -17.16 -7.29 5.64
C SER A 290 -16.83 -8.65 6.24
N SER A 291 -17.12 -8.86 7.52
CA SER A 291 -16.92 -10.13 8.22
C SER A 291 -17.75 -11.27 7.60
N ALA A 292 -18.94 -10.97 7.10
CA ALA A 292 -19.78 -11.94 6.38
C ALA A 292 -19.14 -12.37 5.05
N ILE A 293 -18.59 -11.43 4.28
CA ILE A 293 -17.88 -11.72 3.02
C ILE A 293 -16.60 -12.53 3.31
N ASP A 294 -15.81 -12.16 4.30
CA ASP A 294 -14.61 -12.92 4.69
C ASP A 294 -14.95 -14.36 5.07
N THR A 295 -16.06 -14.56 5.80
CA THR A 295 -16.52 -15.88 6.18
C THR A 295 -16.99 -16.68 4.95
N LEU A 296 -17.72 -16.04 4.04
CA LEU A 296 -18.15 -16.65 2.79
C LEU A 296 -16.96 -17.09 1.93
N ILE A 297 -15.94 -16.22 1.79
CA ILE A 297 -14.69 -16.55 1.09
C ILE A 297 -14.02 -17.76 1.73
N ALA A 298 -13.92 -17.81 3.05
CA ALA A 298 -13.33 -18.94 3.76
C ALA A 298 -14.09 -20.26 3.56
N HIS A 299 -15.43 -20.21 3.47
CA HIS A 299 -16.27 -21.39 3.19
C HIS A 299 -16.12 -21.87 1.74
N HIS A 300 -15.87 -20.94 0.79
CA HIS A 300 -15.81 -21.21 -0.65
C HIS A 300 -14.46 -20.81 -1.25
N GLN A 301 -13.35 -21.12 -0.55
CA GLN A 301 -12.00 -20.66 -0.89
C GLN A 301 -11.59 -20.98 -2.35
N ALA A 302 -11.94 -22.18 -2.86
CA ALA A 302 -11.57 -22.57 -4.23
C ALA A 302 -12.25 -21.68 -5.29
N ASP A 303 -13.52 -21.32 -5.10
CA ASP A 303 -14.24 -20.43 -6.00
C ASP A 303 -13.75 -18.97 -5.84
N ALA A 304 -13.46 -18.56 -4.62
CA ALA A 304 -12.86 -17.26 -4.35
C ALA A 304 -11.47 -17.13 -4.96
N ASP A 305 -10.63 -18.16 -4.89
CA ASP A 305 -9.31 -18.16 -5.54
C ASP A 305 -9.43 -18.13 -7.07
N ALA A 306 -10.44 -18.77 -7.66
CA ALA A 306 -10.64 -18.79 -9.10
C ALA A 306 -10.94 -17.40 -9.71
N ILE A 307 -11.42 -16.45 -8.93
CA ILE A 307 -11.69 -15.08 -9.39
C ILE A 307 -10.52 -14.12 -9.16
N ARG A 308 -9.53 -14.49 -8.37
CA ARG A 308 -8.35 -13.65 -8.07
C ARG A 308 -7.43 -13.53 -9.29
N PRO A 309 -6.91 -12.32 -9.58
CA PRO A 309 -5.93 -12.17 -10.66
C PRO A 309 -4.61 -12.87 -10.31
N PRO A 310 -3.80 -13.26 -11.30
CA PRO A 310 -2.46 -13.78 -11.05
C PRO A 310 -1.51 -12.66 -10.59
N ILE A 311 -0.45 -13.00 -9.87
CA ILE A 311 0.59 -12.06 -9.40
C ILE A 311 1.21 -11.24 -10.55
N SER A 312 1.25 -11.79 -11.77
CA SER A 312 1.74 -11.10 -12.95
C SER A 312 0.98 -9.80 -13.27
N MET A 313 -0.25 -9.63 -12.74
CA MET A 313 -0.97 -8.36 -12.89
C MET A 313 -0.32 -7.24 -12.09
N VAL A 314 0.26 -7.51 -10.92
CA VAL A 314 1.08 -6.51 -10.19
C VAL A 314 2.25 -6.06 -11.06
N ILE A 315 2.96 -7.02 -11.67
CA ILE A 315 4.10 -6.72 -12.55
C ILE A 315 3.66 -5.95 -13.80
N LYS A 316 2.48 -6.25 -14.34
CA LYS A 316 1.91 -5.50 -15.47
C LYS A 316 1.70 -4.02 -15.14
N HIS A 317 1.19 -3.71 -13.94
CA HIS A 317 1.05 -2.34 -13.47
C HIS A 317 2.41 -1.67 -13.21
N ILE A 318 3.37 -2.38 -12.59
CA ILE A 318 4.75 -1.92 -12.42
C ILE A 318 5.36 -1.57 -13.78
N ASN A 319 5.29 -2.48 -14.76
CA ASN A 319 5.82 -2.27 -16.12
C ASN A 319 5.21 -1.04 -16.79
N TYR A 320 3.88 -0.87 -16.65
CA TYR A 320 3.17 0.25 -17.26
C TYR A 320 3.60 1.58 -16.65
N ILE A 321 3.63 1.67 -15.32
CA ILE A 321 4.04 2.88 -14.60
C ILE A 321 5.52 3.18 -14.88
N ALA A 322 6.41 2.16 -14.83
CA ALA A 322 7.83 2.34 -15.13
C ALA A 322 8.07 2.82 -16.58
N LYS A 323 7.25 2.36 -17.54
CA LYS A 323 7.33 2.81 -18.94
C LYS A 323 6.99 4.30 -19.09
N LEU A 324 6.04 4.82 -18.32
CA LEU A 324 5.59 6.22 -18.40
C LEU A 324 6.41 7.17 -17.52
N ALA A 325 6.76 6.72 -16.32
CA ALA A 325 7.39 7.53 -15.28
C ALA A 325 8.91 7.33 -15.19
N GLY A 326 9.42 6.20 -15.66
CA GLY A 326 10.77 5.72 -15.34
C GLY A 326 10.81 4.87 -14.09
N ILE A 327 11.84 4.02 -14.00
CA ILE A 327 12.01 3.04 -12.92
C ILE A 327 12.18 3.67 -11.54
N ASP A 328 12.70 4.90 -11.48
CA ASP A 328 12.99 5.63 -10.24
C ASP A 328 11.72 6.14 -9.52
N HIS A 329 10.55 5.94 -10.13
CA HIS A 329 9.27 6.45 -9.64
C HIS A 329 8.26 5.35 -9.28
N VAL A 330 8.72 4.09 -9.13
CA VAL A 330 7.85 2.94 -8.80
C VAL A 330 8.23 2.36 -7.45
N GLY A 331 7.22 2.01 -6.64
CA GLY A 331 7.35 1.33 -5.35
C GLY A 331 6.22 0.33 -5.14
N LEU A 332 6.10 -0.17 -3.90
CA LEU A 332 5.09 -1.15 -3.49
C LEU A 332 4.28 -0.60 -2.30
N GLY A 333 2.96 -0.70 -2.38
CA GLY A 333 2.04 -0.33 -1.30
C GLY A 333 0.84 -1.27 -1.34
N ALA A 334 0.99 -2.42 -0.69
CA ALA A 334 0.15 -3.59 -0.93
C ALA A 334 -1.31 -3.43 -0.50
N ASP A 335 -1.57 -2.58 0.49
CA ASP A 335 -2.90 -2.39 1.09
C ASP A 335 -3.36 -3.67 1.83
N PHE A 336 -2.39 -4.43 2.38
CA PHE A 336 -2.71 -5.60 3.20
C PHE A 336 -3.50 -5.20 4.45
N ASP A 337 -4.44 -6.06 4.82
CA ASP A 337 -5.43 -5.85 5.89
C ASP A 337 -6.44 -4.70 5.62
N GLY A 338 -6.32 -3.96 4.50
CA GLY A 338 -7.24 -2.89 4.06
C GLY A 338 -8.18 -3.31 2.91
N ALA A 339 -7.86 -4.39 2.21
CA ALA A 339 -8.65 -4.88 1.08
C ALA A 339 -9.02 -6.37 1.24
N GLU A 340 -10.12 -6.78 0.61
CA GLU A 340 -10.67 -8.13 0.76
C GLU A 340 -10.04 -9.18 -0.16
N SER A 341 -9.28 -8.78 -1.18
CA SER A 341 -8.71 -9.71 -2.15
C SER A 341 -7.40 -9.23 -2.74
N PHE A 342 -6.43 -10.13 -2.81
CA PHE A 342 -5.10 -9.91 -3.36
C PHE A 342 -4.82 -10.92 -4.47
N PRO A 343 -3.80 -10.72 -5.35
CA PRO A 343 -3.46 -11.66 -6.40
C PRO A 343 -3.20 -13.07 -5.87
N LEU A 344 -3.53 -14.06 -6.68
CA LEU A 344 -3.28 -15.45 -6.33
C LEU A 344 -1.78 -15.67 -6.03
N GLY A 345 -1.49 -16.22 -4.87
CA GLY A 345 -0.13 -16.37 -4.37
C GLY A 345 0.38 -15.24 -3.48
N MET A 346 -0.33 -14.09 -3.41
CA MET A 346 -0.04 -12.99 -2.49
C MET A 346 -1.06 -12.99 -1.35
N ASN A 347 -0.85 -13.82 -0.34
CA ASN A 347 -1.79 -13.98 0.76
C ASN A 347 -1.39 -13.18 2.00
N SER A 348 -0.15 -12.72 2.06
CA SER A 348 0.38 -11.98 3.21
C SER A 348 1.72 -11.34 2.88
N VAL A 349 2.23 -10.53 3.79
CA VAL A 349 3.58 -9.95 3.72
C VAL A 349 4.70 -11.01 3.63
N ALA A 350 4.43 -12.28 3.96
CA ALA A 350 5.40 -13.38 3.78
C ALA A 350 5.67 -13.72 2.31
N ASP A 351 4.86 -13.22 1.39
CA ASP A 351 4.91 -13.55 -0.03
C ASP A 351 5.71 -12.54 -0.88
N TYR A 352 6.29 -11.48 -0.29
CA TYR A 352 7.12 -10.50 -1.00
C TYR A 352 8.26 -11.09 -1.84
N PRO A 353 8.93 -12.20 -1.46
CA PRO A 353 9.94 -12.83 -2.32
C PRO A 353 9.43 -13.17 -3.73
N LYS A 354 8.13 -13.48 -3.87
CA LYS A 354 7.51 -13.78 -5.17
C LYS A 354 7.46 -12.57 -6.10
N ILE A 355 7.35 -11.35 -5.55
CA ILE A 355 7.44 -10.10 -6.34
C ILE A 355 8.84 -10.00 -6.95
N THR A 356 9.88 -10.28 -6.17
CA THR A 356 11.27 -10.27 -6.66
C THR A 356 11.48 -11.32 -7.76
N GLU A 357 10.94 -12.53 -7.58
CA GLU A 357 10.99 -13.59 -8.59
C GLU A 357 10.29 -13.15 -9.89
N GLU A 358 9.10 -12.57 -9.79
CA GLU A 358 8.35 -12.11 -10.97
C GLU A 358 9.02 -10.92 -11.67
N LEU A 359 9.59 -9.96 -10.93
CA LEU A 359 10.37 -8.87 -11.51
C LEU A 359 11.58 -9.41 -12.29
N LEU A 360 12.32 -10.36 -11.70
CA LEU A 360 13.47 -10.98 -12.36
C LEU A 360 13.04 -11.76 -13.62
N LYS A 361 11.93 -12.51 -13.59
CA LYS A 361 11.34 -13.20 -14.76
C LYS A 361 10.94 -12.22 -15.87
N ASN A 362 10.56 -11.01 -15.54
CA ASN A 362 10.20 -9.95 -16.46
C ASN A 362 11.42 -9.16 -16.98
N GLY A 363 12.64 -9.58 -16.65
CA GLY A 363 13.88 -9.03 -17.21
C GLY A 363 14.41 -7.79 -16.50
N TYR A 364 13.89 -7.44 -15.32
CA TYR A 364 14.45 -6.36 -14.52
C TYR A 364 15.84 -6.71 -14.01
N SER A 365 16.77 -5.75 -14.09
CA SER A 365 18.08 -5.89 -13.49
C SER A 365 18.00 -5.92 -11.95
N GLU A 366 19.02 -6.46 -11.28
CA GLU A 366 19.12 -6.40 -9.81
C GLU A 366 19.00 -4.97 -9.30
N THR A 367 19.61 -4.00 -9.98
CA THR A 367 19.53 -2.59 -9.61
C THR A 367 18.11 -2.06 -9.68
N ASP A 368 17.36 -2.38 -10.74
CA ASP A 368 15.97 -1.95 -10.91
C ASP A 368 15.06 -2.60 -9.86
N ILE A 369 15.26 -3.89 -9.60
CA ILE A 369 14.52 -4.63 -8.56
C ILE A 369 14.73 -3.97 -7.19
N ARG A 370 15.97 -3.66 -6.81
CA ARG A 370 16.28 -2.97 -5.55
C ARG A 370 15.63 -1.59 -5.45
N LYS A 371 15.55 -0.85 -6.57
CA LYS A 371 14.83 0.44 -6.64
C LYS A 371 13.34 0.25 -6.36
N ILE A 372 12.68 -0.68 -7.06
CA ILE A 372 11.24 -0.96 -6.90
C ILE A 372 10.92 -1.46 -5.50
N LEU A 373 11.72 -2.37 -4.94
CA LEU A 373 11.46 -2.97 -3.63
C LEU A 373 11.52 -1.95 -2.50
N GLY A 374 12.32 -0.88 -2.61
CA GLY A 374 12.38 0.13 -1.56
C GLY A 374 13.32 1.30 -1.83
N GLY A 375 14.31 1.16 -2.72
CA GLY A 375 15.30 2.19 -2.98
C GLY A 375 14.70 3.55 -3.36
N ASN A 376 13.63 3.55 -4.17
CA ASN A 376 12.92 4.77 -4.58
C ASN A 376 12.21 5.45 -3.39
N VAL A 377 11.60 4.67 -2.50
CA VAL A 377 10.94 5.20 -1.29
C VAL A 377 11.97 5.74 -0.30
N ILE A 378 13.12 5.07 -0.15
CA ILE A 378 14.24 5.58 0.68
C ILE A 378 14.72 6.93 0.16
N ARG A 379 14.94 7.06 -1.16
CA ARG A 379 15.29 8.34 -1.80
C ARG A 379 14.28 9.42 -1.44
N LEU A 380 12.99 9.11 -1.62
CA LEU A 380 11.88 10.04 -1.34
C LEU A 380 11.87 10.50 0.13
N ILE A 381 12.07 9.59 1.08
CA ILE A 381 12.16 9.91 2.51
C ILE A 381 13.34 10.86 2.78
N LYS A 382 14.52 10.57 2.23
CA LYS A 382 15.73 11.39 2.40
C LYS A 382 15.56 12.79 1.81
N GLU A 383 14.95 12.93 0.64
CA GLU A 383 14.70 14.23 -0.01
C GLU A 383 13.69 15.10 0.77
N ASN A 384 12.81 14.50 1.56
CA ASN A 384 11.83 15.22 2.37
C ASN A 384 12.31 15.54 3.78
N LYS A 385 13.00 14.62 4.44
CA LYS A 385 13.38 14.75 5.87
C LYS A 385 14.88 14.81 6.15
N GLY A 386 15.71 14.54 5.16
CA GLY A 386 17.17 14.44 5.35
C GLY A 386 17.61 13.10 5.88
#